data_e6bc0fa2430f9bc69b289bd6be526aec
#
_entry.id   e6bc0fa2430f9bc69b289bd6be526aec
#
_cell.length_a   1.000
_cell.length_b   1.000
_cell.length_c   1.000
_cell.angle_alpha   90.00
_cell.angle_beta   90.00
_cell.angle_gamma   90.00
#
_symmetry.space_group_name_H-M   'P 1'
#
loop_
_entity.id
_entity.type
_entity.pdbx_description
1 polymer ?
#
loop_
_entity_poly.entity_id
_entity_poly.type
_entity_poly.pdbx_seq_one_letter_code
_entity_poly.pdbx_strand_id
1 'polypeptide(L)'
;MRITDFKTDEPLTIYNFSDTHIGAVCFAEKKLKEHIEMCREEGAYWTHNGDWLEGITPDDRRYMVPDDDKDKTLSTLAQIDHALELFEPLKGKGLASLSGNHEMVLARKIGDVGKRIARRLDTPYLGELGYLNLKVMGQNIPILLWHGAWGGELRGAKANRQHRQSHKFRAKIYLTGHWHTWDPYQDSQHYIKRNKIYKYKRYYISLPSYYDTYANGGNYAQSRAYYDGPIGCCKLTLTDKSIKYELME
;
A
#
# COMPACT_ATOMS: atom_id res chain seq x y z
N MET A 1 7.49 -0.66 16.65
CA MET A 1 6.27 -0.66 15.82
C MET A 1 5.43 0.55 16.22
N ARG A 2 4.86 1.25 15.27
CA ARG A 2 4.06 2.47 15.49
C ARG A 2 2.59 2.15 15.37
N ILE A 3 1.75 2.97 16.02
CA ILE A 3 0.29 2.86 16.01
C ILE A 3 -0.27 4.25 15.76
N THR A 4 -1.32 4.33 14.97
CA THR A 4 -2.17 5.51 14.82
C THR A 4 -3.61 5.12 15.08
N ASP A 5 -4.39 6.03 15.67
CA ASP A 5 -5.79 5.83 16.01
C ASP A 5 -6.67 6.77 15.18
N PHE A 6 -7.83 6.27 14.76
CA PHE A 6 -8.85 7.09 14.12
C PHE A 6 -10.24 6.65 14.57
N LYS A 7 -11.11 7.63 14.85
CA LYS A 7 -12.47 7.37 15.31
C LYS A 7 -13.48 8.16 14.48
N THR A 8 -14.56 7.49 14.09
CA THR A 8 -15.75 8.11 13.50
C THR A 8 -17.01 7.37 13.93
N ASP A 9 -18.11 8.08 14.03
CA ASP A 9 -19.43 7.52 14.29
C ASP A 9 -20.25 7.37 12.98
N GLU A 10 -19.62 7.69 11.83
CA GLU A 10 -20.15 7.52 10.47
C GLU A 10 -19.48 6.34 9.76
N PRO A 11 -20.10 5.78 8.69
CA PRO A 11 -19.43 4.84 7.80
C PRO A 11 -18.11 5.40 7.27
N LEU A 12 -17.11 4.55 7.10
CA LEU A 12 -15.77 4.96 6.70
C LEU A 12 -15.36 4.29 5.38
N THR A 13 -15.02 5.12 4.40
CA THR A 13 -14.42 4.67 3.13
C THR A 13 -12.93 5.02 3.13
N ILE A 14 -12.10 4.05 2.76
CA ILE A 14 -10.62 4.19 2.70
C ILE A 14 -10.12 3.64 1.38
N TYR A 15 -9.40 4.46 0.62
CA TYR A 15 -8.62 4.04 -0.54
C TYR A 15 -7.22 3.62 -0.06
N ASN A 16 -6.86 2.37 -0.28
CA ASN A 16 -5.57 1.83 0.15
C ASN A 16 -4.66 1.73 -1.07
N PHE A 17 -3.83 2.76 -1.25
CA PHE A 17 -2.79 2.82 -2.27
C PHE A 17 -1.57 2.00 -1.84
N SER A 18 -0.84 1.47 -2.78
CA SER A 18 0.41 0.75 -2.56
C SER A 18 1.25 0.72 -3.83
N ASP A 19 2.55 0.63 -3.68
CA ASP A 19 3.45 0.32 -4.78
C ASP A 19 3.19 1.22 -6.01
N THR A 20 3.17 2.53 -5.76
CA THR A 20 2.91 3.53 -6.81
C THR A 20 4.10 3.68 -7.76
N HIS A 21 5.32 3.40 -7.31
CA HIS A 21 6.54 3.45 -8.12
C HIS A 21 6.66 4.70 -8.99
N ILE A 22 6.31 5.87 -8.41
CA ILE A 22 6.37 7.16 -9.11
C ILE A 22 7.78 7.39 -9.63
N GLY A 23 7.89 7.65 -10.94
CA GLY A 23 9.16 7.80 -11.65
C GLY A 23 9.65 6.53 -12.35
N ALA A 24 8.96 5.39 -12.24
CA ALA A 24 9.18 4.24 -13.10
C ALA A 24 8.72 4.55 -14.54
N VAL A 25 9.39 3.99 -15.53
CA VAL A 25 8.99 4.09 -16.96
C VAL A 25 7.58 3.53 -17.17
N CYS A 26 7.24 2.49 -16.41
CA CYS A 26 5.95 1.80 -16.47
C CYS A 26 4.96 2.28 -15.37
N PHE A 27 5.14 3.45 -14.82
CA PHE A 27 4.22 4.02 -13.85
C PHE A 27 2.87 4.38 -14.48
N ALA A 28 1.79 3.79 -13.98
CA ALA A 28 0.42 4.01 -14.46
C ALA A 28 -0.16 5.33 -13.89
N GLU A 29 0.48 6.46 -14.20
CA GLU A 29 0.15 7.77 -13.64
C GLU A 29 -1.30 8.17 -13.87
N LYS A 30 -1.83 7.97 -15.11
CA LYS A 30 -3.20 8.32 -15.43
C LYS A 30 -4.19 7.59 -14.51
N LYS A 31 -3.98 6.30 -14.28
CA LYS A 31 -4.83 5.49 -13.40
C LYS A 31 -4.73 5.94 -11.94
N LEU A 32 -3.52 6.29 -11.47
CA LEU A 32 -3.36 6.84 -10.12
C LEU A 32 -4.13 8.16 -9.96
N LYS A 33 -4.05 9.08 -10.93
CA LYS A 33 -4.78 10.34 -10.92
C LYS A 33 -6.30 10.13 -10.88
N GLU A 34 -6.82 9.18 -11.67
CA GLU A 34 -8.24 8.81 -11.64
C GLU A 34 -8.68 8.36 -10.24
N HIS A 35 -7.91 7.49 -9.58
CA HIS A 35 -8.26 6.98 -8.25
C HIS A 35 -8.08 8.04 -7.14
N ILE A 36 -7.11 8.93 -7.26
CA ILE A 36 -6.95 10.08 -6.35
C ILE A 36 -8.18 10.98 -6.45
N GLU A 37 -8.64 11.27 -7.66
CA GLU A 37 -9.81 12.10 -7.88
C GLU A 37 -11.09 11.45 -7.33
N MET A 38 -11.30 10.14 -7.58
CA MET A 38 -12.42 9.39 -7.00
C MET A 38 -12.39 9.43 -5.47
N CYS A 39 -11.22 9.23 -4.86
CA CYS A 39 -11.05 9.34 -3.40
C CYS A 39 -11.41 10.74 -2.89
N ARG A 40 -11.00 11.78 -3.60
CA ARG A 40 -11.28 13.18 -3.28
C ARG A 40 -12.79 13.49 -3.38
N GLU A 41 -13.43 13.11 -4.49
CA GLU A 41 -14.85 13.34 -4.74
C GLU A 41 -15.75 12.64 -3.74
N GLU A 42 -15.39 11.41 -3.33
CA GLU A 42 -16.09 10.67 -2.29
C GLU A 42 -15.83 11.23 -0.87
N GLY A 43 -14.94 12.20 -0.72
CA GLY A 43 -14.50 12.69 0.60
C GLY A 43 -13.85 11.61 1.45
N ALA A 44 -13.37 10.53 0.83
CA ALA A 44 -12.82 9.36 1.48
C ALA A 44 -11.46 9.64 2.14
N TYR A 45 -11.07 8.74 3.03
CA TYR A 45 -9.73 8.70 3.60
C TYR A 45 -8.83 7.78 2.78
N TRP A 46 -7.53 7.82 3.06
CA TRP A 46 -6.58 6.97 2.36
C TRP A 46 -5.46 6.44 3.25
N THR A 47 -4.83 5.36 2.79
CA THR A 47 -3.56 4.84 3.31
C THR A 47 -2.60 4.60 2.16
N HIS A 48 -1.29 4.52 2.45
CA HIS A 48 -0.28 4.11 1.48
C HIS A 48 0.68 3.08 2.08
N ASN A 49 0.80 1.92 1.44
CA ASN A 49 1.54 0.78 1.99
C ASN A 49 3.01 0.68 1.55
N GLY A 50 3.63 1.80 1.13
CA GLY A 50 5.05 1.86 0.76
C GLY A 50 5.31 1.67 -0.73
N ASP A 51 6.58 1.75 -1.11
CA ASP A 51 7.06 1.86 -2.48
C ASP A 51 6.34 3.00 -3.24
N TRP A 52 6.48 4.20 -2.66
CA TRP A 52 6.00 5.45 -3.23
C TRP A 52 6.68 5.79 -4.54
N LEU A 53 8.02 5.62 -4.54
CA LEU A 53 8.91 6.02 -5.60
C LEU A 53 9.59 4.80 -6.22
N GLU A 54 9.94 4.90 -7.49
CA GLU A 54 10.85 3.94 -8.09
C GLU A 54 12.24 4.02 -7.44
N GLY A 55 12.76 5.22 -7.26
CA GLY A 55 13.95 5.50 -6.46
C GLY A 55 15.21 4.72 -6.84
N ILE A 56 15.26 4.13 -8.05
CA ILE A 56 16.42 3.38 -8.54
C ILE A 56 17.49 4.38 -8.97
N THR A 57 18.64 4.31 -8.33
CA THR A 57 19.81 5.14 -8.63
C THR A 57 20.83 4.36 -9.46
N PRO A 58 21.75 5.01 -10.19
CA PRO A 58 22.71 4.34 -11.06
C PRO A 58 23.58 3.26 -10.40
N ASP A 59 23.75 3.31 -9.09
CA ASP A 59 24.46 2.31 -8.29
C ASP A 59 23.57 1.18 -7.75
N ASP A 60 22.27 1.19 -8.04
CA ASP A 60 21.35 0.10 -7.71
C ASP A 60 21.50 -1.03 -8.75
N ARG A 61 21.48 -2.28 -8.28
CA ARG A 61 21.56 -3.47 -9.16
C ARG A 61 20.38 -3.60 -10.13
N ARG A 62 19.28 -2.88 -9.88
CA ARG A 62 18.08 -2.85 -10.72
C ARG A 62 18.15 -1.76 -11.78
N TYR A 63 19.18 -0.90 -11.73
CA TYR A 63 19.34 0.17 -12.70
C TYR A 63 19.52 -0.40 -14.11
N MET A 64 18.66 0.02 -15.00
CA MET A 64 18.78 -0.27 -16.45
C MET A 64 19.09 1.06 -17.16
N VAL A 65 20.06 1.01 -18.06
CA VAL A 65 20.36 2.18 -18.90
C VAL A 65 19.16 2.44 -19.80
N PRO A 66 18.56 3.63 -19.81
CA PRO A 66 17.46 3.94 -20.71
C PRO A 66 17.89 3.78 -22.17
N ASP A 67 17.06 3.15 -22.98
CA ASP A 67 17.35 2.89 -24.41
C ASP A 67 17.27 4.17 -25.25
N ASP A 68 16.60 5.23 -24.77
CA ASP A 68 16.39 6.49 -25.50
C ASP A 68 16.37 7.71 -24.58
N ASP A 69 16.66 8.88 -25.11
CA ASP A 69 16.55 10.19 -24.44
C ASP A 69 15.12 10.50 -23.93
N LYS A 70 14.13 9.74 -24.33
CA LYS A 70 12.73 9.86 -23.91
C LYS A 70 12.45 9.25 -22.54
N ASP A 71 13.27 8.28 -22.12
CA ASP A 71 13.11 7.57 -20.85
C ASP A 71 13.96 8.21 -19.74
N LYS A 72 13.99 9.54 -19.67
CA LYS A 72 14.65 10.24 -18.58
C LYS A 72 13.92 9.93 -17.28
N THR A 73 14.44 8.92 -16.57
CA THR A 73 14.02 8.67 -15.18
C THR A 73 14.20 9.95 -14.39
N LEU A 74 13.11 10.42 -13.79
CA LEU A 74 13.15 11.58 -12.91
C LEU A 74 14.19 11.36 -11.80
N SER A 75 14.93 12.41 -11.47
CA SER A 75 15.80 12.34 -10.28
C SER A 75 14.97 11.98 -9.05
N THR A 76 15.57 11.38 -8.04
CA THR A 76 14.84 11.02 -6.80
C THR A 76 14.14 12.23 -6.17
N LEU A 77 14.73 13.43 -6.25
CA LEU A 77 14.08 14.64 -5.74
C LEU A 77 12.86 15.00 -6.56
N ALA A 78 12.94 14.93 -7.89
CA ALA A 78 11.80 15.17 -8.77
C ALA A 78 10.68 14.13 -8.57
N GLN A 79 11.03 12.86 -8.29
CA GLN A 79 10.05 11.86 -7.93
C GLN A 79 9.32 12.19 -6.61
N ILE A 80 10.04 12.70 -5.61
CA ILE A 80 9.44 13.16 -4.35
C ILE A 80 8.47 14.30 -4.59
N ASP A 81 8.89 15.31 -5.34
CA ASP A 81 8.07 16.49 -5.63
C ASP A 81 6.82 16.07 -6.44
N HIS A 82 6.97 15.18 -7.42
CA HIS A 82 5.85 14.62 -8.18
C HIS A 82 4.87 13.83 -7.30
N ALA A 83 5.38 13.00 -6.37
CA ALA A 83 4.51 12.29 -5.42
C ALA A 83 3.71 13.26 -4.54
N LEU A 84 4.33 14.31 -4.07
CA LEU A 84 3.66 15.35 -3.29
C LEU A 84 2.59 16.09 -4.11
N GLU A 85 2.89 16.44 -5.36
CA GLU A 85 1.95 17.09 -6.28
C GLU A 85 0.73 16.20 -6.54
N LEU A 86 0.94 14.92 -6.86
CA LEU A 86 -0.14 13.96 -7.12
C LEU A 86 -1.08 13.80 -5.92
N PHE A 87 -0.53 13.68 -4.71
CA PHE A 87 -1.32 13.44 -3.51
C PHE A 87 -1.75 14.73 -2.76
N GLU A 88 -1.37 15.92 -3.19
CA GLU A 88 -1.79 17.18 -2.56
C GLU A 88 -3.33 17.32 -2.44
N PRO A 89 -4.16 16.85 -3.43
CA PRO A 89 -5.62 16.90 -3.30
C PRO A 89 -6.17 16.08 -2.13
N LEU A 90 -5.40 15.14 -1.60
CA LEU A 90 -5.79 14.24 -0.50
C LEU A 90 -5.09 14.58 0.83
N LYS A 91 -4.35 15.69 0.89
CA LYS A 91 -3.63 16.12 2.09
C LYS A 91 -4.54 16.26 3.30
N GLY A 92 -4.06 15.79 4.47
CA GLY A 92 -4.81 15.81 5.73
C GLY A 92 -5.91 14.73 5.83
N LYS A 93 -6.16 13.95 4.77
CA LYS A 93 -7.08 12.80 4.78
C LYS A 93 -6.35 11.45 4.91
N GLY A 94 -5.03 11.44 4.98
CA GLY A 94 -4.25 10.23 5.17
C GLY A 94 -4.37 9.67 6.58
N LEU A 95 -4.73 8.39 6.70
CA LEU A 95 -4.83 7.70 8.00
C LEU A 95 -3.53 6.99 8.38
N ALA A 96 -2.74 6.56 7.41
CA ALA A 96 -1.44 5.92 7.61
C ALA A 96 -0.61 5.90 6.34
N SER A 97 0.70 5.98 6.50
CA SER A 97 1.67 5.82 5.41
C SER A 97 2.82 4.94 5.86
N LEU A 98 3.26 4.05 4.96
CA LEU A 98 4.44 3.23 5.13
C LEU A 98 5.55 3.64 4.16
N SER A 99 6.78 3.20 4.46
CA SER A 99 7.87 3.05 3.50
C SER A 99 7.94 1.62 3.00
N GLY A 100 8.35 1.44 1.76
CA GLY A 100 8.71 0.15 1.22
C GLY A 100 10.22 -0.04 1.08
N ASN A 101 10.62 -1.08 0.36
CA ASN A 101 12.03 -1.39 0.18
C ASN A 101 12.74 -0.37 -0.73
N HIS A 102 12.03 0.33 -1.61
CA HIS A 102 12.59 1.40 -2.43
C HIS A 102 13.00 2.59 -1.56
N GLU A 103 12.12 3.09 -0.69
CA GLU A 103 12.44 4.16 0.25
C GLU A 103 13.53 3.75 1.24
N MET A 104 13.60 2.46 1.64
CA MET A 104 14.62 1.96 2.57
C MET A 104 16.03 2.00 1.96
N VAL A 105 16.16 1.75 0.65
CA VAL A 105 17.44 1.93 -0.06
C VAL A 105 17.84 3.40 -0.10
N LEU A 106 16.88 4.28 -0.40
CA LEU A 106 17.09 5.73 -0.44
C LEU A 106 17.42 6.30 0.94
N ALA A 107 16.85 5.76 2.01
CA ALA A 107 17.06 6.25 3.36
C ALA A 107 18.52 6.23 3.78
N ARG A 108 19.32 5.31 3.26
CA ARG A 108 20.76 5.23 3.49
C ARG A 108 21.57 6.34 2.80
N LYS A 109 21.00 6.97 1.78
CA LYS A 109 21.68 7.96 0.93
C LYS A 109 21.23 9.39 1.21
N ILE A 110 19.92 9.59 1.34
CA ILE A 110 19.30 10.93 1.41
C ILE A 110 18.33 11.09 2.59
N GLY A 111 18.29 10.12 3.52
CA GLY A 111 17.39 10.11 4.66
C GLY A 111 16.01 9.51 4.36
N ASP A 112 15.17 9.43 5.37
CA ASP A 112 13.86 8.77 5.34
C ASP A 112 12.86 9.52 4.44
N VAL A 113 12.80 9.13 3.18
CA VAL A 113 11.98 9.73 2.13
C VAL A 113 10.49 9.50 2.41
N GLY A 114 10.08 8.30 2.78
CA GLY A 114 8.69 7.99 3.08
C GLY A 114 8.16 8.83 4.24
N LYS A 115 8.98 9.02 5.28
CA LYS A 115 8.65 9.92 6.39
C LYS A 115 8.53 11.38 5.95
N ARG A 116 9.38 11.81 5.00
CA ARG A 116 9.33 13.18 4.43
C ARG A 116 8.03 13.39 3.66
N ILE A 117 7.65 12.45 2.80
CA ILE A 117 6.39 12.49 2.03
C ILE A 117 5.20 12.53 2.99
N ALA A 118 5.14 11.59 3.94
CA ALA A 118 4.05 11.51 4.91
C ALA A 118 3.84 12.83 5.69
N ARG A 119 4.95 13.46 6.15
CA ARG A 119 4.88 14.75 6.85
C ARG A 119 4.35 15.89 5.98
N ARG A 120 4.74 15.93 4.70
CA ARG A 120 4.28 16.97 3.77
C ARG A 120 2.80 16.83 3.42
N LEU A 121 2.30 15.59 3.42
CA LEU A 121 0.88 15.26 3.19
C LEU A 121 0.04 15.24 4.48
N ASP A 122 0.63 15.63 5.61
CA ASP A 122 -0.03 15.61 6.94
C ASP A 122 -0.65 14.24 7.26
N THR A 123 0.15 13.20 7.13
CA THR A 123 -0.26 11.80 7.29
C THR A 123 0.62 11.08 8.33
N PRO A 124 0.04 10.28 9.25
CA PRO A 124 0.80 9.48 10.19
C PRO A 124 1.76 8.51 9.49
N TYR A 125 3.03 8.54 9.85
CA TYR A 125 4.06 7.65 9.31
C TYR A 125 4.36 6.48 10.25
N LEU A 126 4.17 5.25 9.78
CA LEU A 126 4.28 4.04 10.59
C LEU A 126 5.57 3.23 10.38
N GLY A 127 6.44 3.63 9.43
CA GLY A 127 7.62 2.84 9.03
C GLY A 127 7.25 1.80 7.98
N GLU A 128 7.79 0.58 8.05
CA GLU A 128 7.49 -0.51 7.11
C GLU A 128 6.35 -1.42 7.57
N LEU A 129 6.02 -1.34 8.86
CA LEU A 129 5.00 -2.13 9.53
C LEU A 129 4.39 -1.32 10.68
N GLY A 130 3.06 -1.24 10.73
CA GLY A 130 2.38 -0.56 11.82
C GLY A 130 0.90 -0.91 11.93
N TYR A 131 0.26 -0.38 12.94
CA TYR A 131 -1.17 -0.51 13.15
C TYR A 131 -1.91 0.80 12.87
N LEU A 132 -3.00 0.68 12.12
CA LEU A 132 -4.08 1.65 12.10
C LEU A 132 -5.24 1.08 12.92
N ASN A 133 -5.47 1.64 14.07
CA ASN A 133 -6.54 1.20 14.97
C ASN A 133 -7.79 2.06 14.73
N LEU A 134 -8.77 1.50 14.07
CA LEU A 134 -10.01 2.20 13.74
C LEU A 134 -11.10 1.91 14.77
N LYS A 135 -11.83 2.95 15.15
CA LYS A 135 -13.10 2.83 15.83
C LYS A 135 -14.18 3.46 14.96
N VAL A 136 -14.96 2.61 14.27
CA VAL A 136 -15.99 3.02 13.30
C VAL A 136 -17.36 2.61 13.83
N MET A 137 -18.25 3.56 14.03
CA MET A 137 -19.63 3.31 14.52
C MET A 137 -19.63 2.39 15.77
N GLY A 138 -18.69 2.61 16.68
CA GLY A 138 -18.51 1.80 17.90
C GLY A 138 -17.76 0.47 17.71
N GLN A 139 -17.50 0.01 16.48
CA GLN A 139 -16.74 -1.19 16.19
C GLN A 139 -15.23 -0.91 16.26
N ASN A 140 -14.48 -1.80 16.92
CA ASN A 140 -13.01 -1.74 16.93
C ASN A 140 -12.44 -2.60 15.81
N ILE A 141 -11.77 -1.99 14.85
CA ILE A 141 -11.25 -2.62 13.63
C ILE A 141 -9.74 -2.33 13.53
N PRO A 142 -8.89 -3.08 14.22
CA PRO A 142 -7.45 -2.94 14.06
C PRO A 142 -7.02 -3.48 12.70
N ILE A 143 -6.30 -2.65 11.95
CA ILE A 143 -5.69 -2.98 10.65
C ILE A 143 -4.18 -3.07 10.85
N LEU A 144 -3.58 -4.18 10.45
CA LEU A 144 -2.14 -4.29 10.30
C LEU A 144 -1.78 -3.89 8.87
N LEU A 145 -1.00 -2.81 8.75
CA LEU A 145 -0.39 -2.43 7.49
C LEU A 145 1.05 -2.92 7.49
N TRP A 146 1.41 -3.63 6.45
CA TRP A 146 2.76 -4.13 6.22
C TRP A 146 3.12 -3.95 4.76
N HIS A 147 4.28 -3.31 4.49
CA HIS A 147 4.69 -3.16 3.09
C HIS A 147 4.86 -4.51 2.40
N GLY A 148 5.29 -5.50 3.12
CA GLY A 148 5.60 -6.80 2.54
C GLY A 148 7.10 -7.07 2.55
N ALA A 149 7.44 -8.26 2.15
CA ALA A 149 8.81 -8.70 1.91
C ALA A 149 8.76 -9.97 1.08
N TRP A 150 9.89 -10.47 0.61
CA TRP A 150 10.02 -11.70 -0.15
C TRP A 150 8.90 -12.70 0.10
N GLY A 151 8.09 -12.99 -0.92
CA GLY A 151 6.96 -13.92 -0.85
C GLY A 151 7.14 -15.17 -1.70
N GLY A 152 8.20 -15.22 -2.52
CA GLY A 152 8.35 -16.18 -3.60
C GLY A 152 7.44 -15.83 -4.79
N GLU A 153 7.61 -16.50 -5.92
CA GLU A 153 6.89 -16.21 -7.17
C GLU A 153 5.45 -16.73 -7.15
N LEU A 154 5.20 -17.83 -6.44
CA LEU A 154 3.90 -18.47 -6.40
C LEU A 154 2.90 -17.71 -5.49
N ARG A 155 1.66 -17.59 -5.94
CA ARG A 155 0.55 -16.99 -5.15
C ARG A 155 0.42 -17.63 -3.77
N GLY A 156 0.49 -18.97 -3.68
CA GLY A 156 0.40 -19.67 -2.41
C GLY A 156 1.52 -19.30 -1.42
N ALA A 157 2.73 -19.02 -1.90
CA ALA A 157 3.83 -18.58 -1.05
C ALA A 157 3.55 -17.17 -0.45
N LYS A 158 3.00 -16.25 -1.24
CA LYS A 158 2.60 -14.91 -0.81
C LYS A 158 1.47 -14.97 0.23
N ALA A 159 0.41 -15.73 -0.03
CA ALA A 159 -0.70 -15.95 0.89
C ALA A 159 -0.24 -16.57 2.22
N ASN A 160 0.61 -17.61 2.18
CA ASN A 160 1.19 -18.22 3.37
C ASN A 160 2.01 -17.22 4.18
N ARG A 161 2.78 -16.36 3.51
CA ARG A 161 3.59 -15.35 4.20
C ARG A 161 2.71 -14.30 4.88
N GLN A 162 1.65 -13.86 4.23
CA GLN A 162 0.68 -12.95 4.82
C GLN A 162 -0.04 -13.61 6.01
N HIS A 163 -0.48 -14.85 5.87
CA HIS A 163 -1.13 -15.59 6.95
C HIS A 163 -0.21 -15.75 8.19
N ARG A 164 1.09 -15.95 8.00
CA ARG A 164 2.06 -16.02 9.12
C ARG A 164 2.09 -14.73 9.96
N GLN A 165 1.70 -13.57 9.41
CA GLN A 165 1.62 -12.35 10.21
C GLN A 165 0.52 -12.45 11.27
N SER A 166 -0.58 -13.15 11.00
CA SER A 166 -1.66 -13.35 11.96
C SER A 166 -1.29 -14.21 13.18
N HIS A 167 -0.19 -14.96 13.11
CA HIS A 167 0.36 -15.68 14.26
C HIS A 167 1.21 -14.78 15.16
N LYS A 168 1.73 -13.66 14.61
CA LYS A 168 2.57 -12.72 15.34
C LYS A 168 1.80 -11.49 15.79
N PHE A 169 0.84 -11.05 15.00
CA PHE A 169 0.11 -9.78 15.17
C PHE A 169 -1.38 -10.02 15.09
N ARG A 170 -2.11 -9.58 16.10
CA ARG A 170 -3.57 -9.71 16.12
C ARG A 170 -4.21 -8.47 15.47
N ALA A 171 -4.83 -8.66 14.30
CA ALA A 171 -5.59 -7.63 13.60
C ALA A 171 -6.90 -8.20 13.05
N LYS A 172 -7.81 -7.32 12.66
CA LYS A 172 -9.04 -7.65 11.94
C LYS A 172 -8.81 -7.71 10.44
N ILE A 173 -7.97 -6.80 9.94
CA ILE A 173 -7.60 -6.69 8.53
C ILE A 173 -6.08 -6.66 8.43
N TYR A 174 -5.53 -7.36 7.45
CA TYR A 174 -4.10 -7.41 7.12
C TYR A 174 -3.94 -6.90 5.70
N LEU A 175 -3.36 -5.71 5.53
CA LEU A 175 -3.07 -5.11 4.23
C LEU A 175 -1.59 -5.25 3.93
N THR A 176 -1.25 -5.86 2.79
CA THR A 176 0.15 -6.11 2.40
C THR A 176 0.40 -5.63 0.98
N GLY A 177 1.39 -4.77 0.78
CA GLY A 177 1.92 -4.34 -0.52
C GLY A 177 3.02 -5.24 -1.06
N HIS A 178 3.96 -4.69 -1.84
CA HIS A 178 5.19 -5.29 -2.34
C HIS A 178 5.02 -6.39 -3.41
N TRP A 179 3.92 -7.10 -3.39
CA TRP A 179 3.74 -8.26 -4.28
C TRP A 179 3.00 -7.93 -5.57
N HIS A 180 2.47 -6.72 -5.69
CA HIS A 180 1.73 -6.24 -6.86
C HIS A 180 0.61 -7.21 -7.28
N THR A 181 -0.12 -7.76 -6.29
CA THR A 181 -1.15 -8.77 -6.55
C THR A 181 -2.44 -8.42 -5.82
N TRP A 182 -3.56 -8.69 -6.45
CA TRP A 182 -4.85 -8.69 -5.79
C TRP A 182 -5.25 -10.11 -5.40
N ASP A 183 -5.15 -10.42 -4.12
CA ASP A 183 -5.38 -11.78 -3.62
C ASP A 183 -6.06 -11.72 -2.22
N PRO A 184 -7.34 -11.28 -2.18
CA PRO A 184 -8.07 -11.20 -0.93
C PRO A 184 -8.58 -12.56 -0.51
N TYR A 185 -8.39 -12.91 0.76
CA TYR A 185 -9.02 -14.08 1.39
C TYR A 185 -9.40 -13.77 2.84
N GLN A 186 -10.14 -14.69 3.45
CA GLN A 186 -10.61 -14.53 4.82
C GLN A 186 -10.59 -15.87 5.56
N ASP A 187 -10.37 -15.79 6.85
CA ASP A 187 -10.51 -16.92 7.77
C ASP A 187 -11.27 -16.53 9.03
N SER A 188 -11.39 -17.47 9.95
CA SER A 188 -12.02 -17.22 11.25
C SER A 188 -11.32 -18.00 12.35
N GLN A 189 -11.06 -17.31 13.45
CA GLN A 189 -10.65 -17.93 14.70
C GLN A 189 -11.85 -18.03 15.65
N HIS A 190 -11.97 -19.15 16.34
CA HIS A 190 -12.93 -19.31 17.42
C HIS A 190 -12.21 -19.20 18.76
N TYR A 191 -12.81 -18.49 19.70
CA TYR A 191 -12.28 -18.36 21.05
C TYR A 191 -13.40 -18.40 22.08
N ILE A 192 -13.05 -18.85 23.28
CA ILE A 192 -14.01 -18.96 24.39
C ILE A 192 -13.89 -17.71 25.28
N LYS A 193 -15.01 -17.08 25.56
CA LYS A 193 -15.12 -15.99 26.54
C LYS A 193 -16.42 -16.15 27.33
N ARG A 194 -16.36 -16.11 28.67
CA ARG A 194 -17.52 -16.27 29.55
C ARG A 194 -18.39 -17.48 29.19
N ASN A 195 -17.75 -18.62 28.97
CA ASN A 195 -18.37 -19.91 28.60
C ASN A 195 -19.20 -19.89 27.29
N LYS A 196 -18.90 -18.94 26.38
CA LYS A 196 -19.50 -18.85 25.04
C LYS A 196 -18.42 -18.86 23.98
N ILE A 197 -18.72 -19.49 22.85
CA ILE A 197 -17.84 -19.52 21.68
C ILE A 197 -18.11 -18.28 20.84
N TYR A 198 -17.05 -17.52 20.56
CA TYR A 198 -17.09 -16.35 19.69
C TYR A 198 -16.28 -16.62 18.42
N LYS A 199 -16.75 -16.11 17.30
CA LYS A 199 -16.08 -16.17 16.00
C LYS A 199 -15.43 -14.82 15.71
N TYR A 200 -14.12 -14.82 15.45
CA TYR A 200 -13.35 -13.64 15.06
C TYR A 200 -12.92 -13.80 13.60
N LYS A 201 -13.62 -13.14 12.68
CA LYS A 201 -13.34 -13.15 11.27
C LYS A 201 -12.18 -12.22 10.95
N ARG A 202 -11.22 -12.68 10.14
CA ARG A 202 -10.05 -11.92 9.70
C ARG A 202 -10.04 -11.81 8.19
N TYR A 203 -9.50 -10.70 7.69
CA TYR A 203 -9.41 -10.38 6.27
C TYR A 203 -7.95 -10.16 5.91
N TYR A 204 -7.51 -10.80 4.85
CA TYR A 204 -6.15 -10.70 4.32
C TYR A 204 -6.25 -10.19 2.91
N ILE A 205 -5.57 -9.09 2.60
CA ILE A 205 -5.67 -8.41 1.32
C ILE A 205 -4.26 -8.04 0.86
N SER A 206 -3.79 -8.70 -0.19
CA SER A 206 -2.64 -8.23 -0.95
C SER A 206 -3.09 -7.08 -1.82
N LEU A 207 -2.33 -6.01 -1.82
CA LEU A 207 -2.66 -4.79 -2.56
C LEU A 207 -2.10 -4.85 -3.98
N PRO A 208 -2.85 -4.34 -4.97
CA PRO A 208 -2.35 -4.12 -6.31
C PRO A 208 -1.32 -3.00 -6.33
N SER A 209 -0.77 -2.71 -7.48
CA SER A 209 0.21 -1.64 -7.69
C SER A 209 -0.20 -0.68 -8.79
N TYR A 210 0.61 0.35 -8.99
CA TYR A 210 0.54 1.22 -10.17
C TYR A 210 1.75 1.01 -11.10
N TYR A 211 2.32 -0.20 -11.04
CA TYR A 211 3.45 -0.62 -11.86
C TYR A 211 2.96 -1.55 -12.97
N ASP A 212 2.86 -1.02 -14.20
CA ASP A 212 2.48 -1.79 -15.39
C ASP A 212 3.70 -2.57 -15.90
N THR A 213 3.82 -3.81 -15.44
CA THR A 213 5.02 -4.64 -15.66
C THR A 213 5.37 -4.80 -17.13
N TYR A 214 4.39 -4.86 -18.01
CA TYR A 214 4.58 -5.12 -19.44
C TYR A 214 4.25 -3.91 -20.33
N ALA A 215 4.13 -2.71 -19.75
CA ALA A 215 4.06 -1.48 -20.54
C ALA A 215 5.32 -1.32 -21.41
N ASN A 216 5.16 -0.59 -22.52
CA ASN A 216 6.24 -0.35 -23.47
C ASN A 216 7.46 0.29 -22.80
N GLY A 217 8.66 -0.18 -23.18
CA GLY A 217 9.92 0.44 -22.74
C GLY A 217 10.90 -0.47 -22.02
N GLY A 218 10.53 -1.71 -21.69
CA GLY A 218 11.40 -2.67 -20.96
C GLY A 218 11.73 -2.18 -19.54
N ASN A 219 11.59 -3.03 -18.56
CA ASN A 219 11.93 -2.72 -17.17
C ASN A 219 12.50 -3.96 -16.46
N TYR A 220 13.05 -3.78 -15.28
CA TYR A 220 13.63 -4.86 -14.49
C TYR A 220 12.64 -6.01 -14.23
N ALA A 221 11.39 -5.71 -13.93
CA ALA A 221 10.37 -6.73 -13.66
C ALA A 221 10.06 -7.56 -14.91
N GLN A 222 9.98 -6.91 -16.09
CA GLN A 222 9.82 -7.59 -17.38
C GLN A 222 11.02 -8.50 -17.68
N SER A 223 12.26 -8.03 -17.47
CA SER A 223 13.47 -8.84 -17.70
C SER A 223 13.54 -10.08 -16.80
N ARG A 224 12.80 -10.10 -15.70
CA ARG A 224 12.68 -11.21 -14.75
C ARG A 224 11.41 -12.02 -14.92
N ALA A 225 10.57 -11.69 -15.90
CA ALA A 225 9.27 -12.31 -16.14
C ALA A 225 8.39 -12.31 -14.86
N TYR A 226 8.37 -11.20 -14.13
CA TYR A 226 7.54 -11.08 -12.94
C TYR A 226 6.06 -11.14 -13.30
N TYR A 227 5.26 -11.56 -12.33
CA TYR A 227 3.82 -11.65 -12.48
C TYR A 227 3.24 -10.25 -12.78
N ASP A 228 2.37 -10.21 -13.79
CA ASP A 228 1.59 -9.03 -14.12
C ASP A 228 0.35 -8.98 -13.23
N GLY A 229 0.33 -8.04 -12.31
CA GLY A 229 -0.76 -7.83 -11.39
C GLY A 229 -1.74 -6.78 -11.88
N PRO A 230 -2.92 -6.67 -11.28
CA PRO A 230 -3.87 -5.60 -11.60
C PRO A 230 -3.29 -4.24 -11.22
N ILE A 231 -3.63 -3.22 -12.01
CA ILE A 231 -3.23 -1.83 -11.77
C ILE A 231 -4.35 -1.12 -11.04
N GLY A 232 -4.07 -0.65 -9.81
CA GLY A 232 -5.09 0.04 -9.06
C GLY A 232 -4.87 0.09 -7.55
N CYS A 233 -5.96 0.20 -6.82
CA CYS A 233 -5.95 0.23 -5.35
C CYS A 233 -7.10 -0.60 -4.75
N CYS A 234 -7.06 -0.77 -3.45
CA CYS A 234 -8.14 -1.42 -2.70
C CYS A 234 -9.03 -0.37 -2.02
N LYS A 235 -10.31 -0.35 -2.33
CA LYS A 235 -11.30 0.42 -1.59
C LYS A 235 -11.91 -0.41 -0.48
N LEU A 236 -11.78 0.05 0.77
CA LEU A 236 -12.43 -0.51 1.95
C LEU A 236 -13.63 0.36 2.33
N THR A 237 -14.77 -0.30 2.58
CA THR A 237 -15.95 0.35 3.16
C THR A 237 -16.30 -0.34 4.47
N LEU A 238 -16.29 0.42 5.56
CA LEU A 238 -16.48 -0.06 6.93
C LEU A 238 -17.75 0.55 7.51
N THR A 239 -18.63 -0.31 8.03
CA THR A 239 -19.86 0.07 8.71
C THR A 239 -19.98 -0.65 10.06
N ASP A 240 -21.04 -0.39 10.81
CA ASP A 240 -21.39 -1.13 12.04
C ASP A 240 -21.61 -2.65 11.79
N LYS A 241 -21.99 -3.03 10.56
CA LYS A 241 -22.40 -4.41 10.22
C LYS A 241 -21.47 -5.12 9.24
N SER A 242 -20.67 -4.37 8.48
CA SER A 242 -19.92 -4.96 7.36
C SER A 242 -18.54 -4.37 7.16
N ILE A 243 -17.65 -5.22 6.66
CA ILE A 243 -16.36 -4.86 6.06
C ILE A 243 -16.44 -5.33 4.61
N LYS A 244 -16.46 -4.37 3.69
CA LYS A 244 -16.41 -4.63 2.24
C LYS A 244 -15.06 -4.18 1.71
N TYR A 245 -14.55 -4.88 0.72
CA TYR A 245 -13.32 -4.53 0.01
C TYR A 245 -13.50 -4.84 -1.47
N GLU A 246 -13.02 -3.97 -2.31
CA GLU A 246 -13.12 -4.06 -3.76
C GLU A 246 -11.83 -3.57 -4.42
N LEU A 247 -11.50 -4.16 -5.56
CA LEU A 247 -10.45 -3.70 -6.43
C LEU A 247 -10.98 -2.52 -7.24
N MET A 248 -10.25 -1.44 -7.24
CA MET A 248 -10.44 -0.30 -8.14
C MET A 248 -9.38 -0.41 -9.23
N GLU A 249 -9.84 -0.71 -10.44
CA GLU A 249 -9.00 -0.93 -11.63
C GLU A 249 -9.22 0.16 -12.68
#